data_a6a97d0894c577e65bdd7a2bad732b1e
#
_entry.id   a6a97d0894c577e65bdd7a2bad732b1e
#
_cell.length_a   1.000
_cell.length_b   1.000
_cell.length_c   1.000
_cell.angle_alpha   90.00
_cell.angle_beta   90.00
_cell.angle_gamma   90.00
#
_symmetry.space_group_name_H-M   'P 1'
#
loop_
_entity.id
_entity.type
_entity.pdbx_description
1 polymer ?
#
loop_
_entity_poly.entity_id
_entity_poly.type
_entity_poly.pdbx_seq_one_letter_code
_entity_poly.pdbx_strand_id
1 'polypeptide(L)'
;MRAHLREVNPALKAGNLAKARKSFEAFDDMWFDIEDFVRAQSLDAYIAIERGMLQIEEALMPEMPDIARVQTLVAGVMSQYNAVVTGVQRQARTAH
;
A
#
# COMPACT_ATOMS: atom_id res chain seq x y z
N MET A 1 -7.97 1.80 5.65
CA MET A 1 -7.13 1.36 4.52
C MET A 1 -5.63 1.40 4.83
N ARG A 2 -5.06 2.57 5.16
CA ARG A 2 -3.64 2.65 5.58
C ARG A 2 -3.30 1.67 6.70
N ALA A 3 -4.23 1.43 7.61
CA ALA A 3 -4.01 0.56 8.75
C ALA A 3 -3.67 -0.87 8.31
N HIS A 4 -4.33 -1.40 7.27
CA HIS A 4 -4.06 -2.75 6.77
C HIS A 4 -2.66 -2.86 6.19
N LEU A 5 -2.25 -1.89 5.37
CA LEU A 5 -0.92 -1.89 4.78
C LEU A 5 0.16 -1.68 5.87
N ARG A 6 -0.13 -0.84 6.86
CA ARG A 6 0.78 -0.56 7.97
C ARG A 6 1.05 -1.79 8.83
N GLU A 7 0.11 -2.73 8.90
CA GLU A 7 0.25 -3.95 9.68
C GLU A 7 1.17 -4.99 9.04
N VAL A 8 1.42 -4.87 7.72
CA VAL A 8 2.23 -5.86 6.98
C VAL A 8 3.65 -5.92 7.52
N ASN A 9 4.34 -4.79 7.66
CA ASN A 9 5.74 -4.78 8.08
C ASN A 9 5.94 -5.27 9.53
N PRO A 10 5.15 -4.85 10.53
CA PRO A 10 5.24 -5.44 11.86
C PRO A 10 5.00 -6.95 11.89
N ALA A 11 4.05 -7.45 11.09
CA ALA A 11 3.79 -8.88 10.99
C ALA A 11 4.98 -9.64 10.41
N LEU A 12 5.62 -9.09 9.38
CA LEU A 12 6.83 -9.67 8.79
C LEU A 12 7.98 -9.69 9.79
N LYS A 13 8.17 -8.60 10.53
CA LYS A 13 9.21 -8.49 11.54
C LYS A 13 9.01 -9.51 12.66
N ALA A 14 7.76 -9.81 13.02
CA ALA A 14 7.41 -10.81 14.02
C ALA A 14 7.47 -12.25 13.48
N GLY A 15 7.74 -12.43 12.20
CA GLY A 15 7.75 -13.76 11.58
C GLY A 15 6.35 -14.30 11.27
N ASN A 16 5.31 -13.47 11.37
CA ASN A 16 3.94 -13.88 11.14
C ASN A 16 3.53 -13.63 9.68
N LEU A 17 3.96 -14.53 8.81
CA LEU A 17 3.76 -14.40 7.37
C LEU A 17 2.29 -14.51 6.99
N ALA A 18 1.52 -15.37 7.67
CA ALA A 18 0.09 -15.51 7.41
C ALA A 18 -0.65 -14.20 7.67
N LYS A 19 -0.32 -13.52 8.77
CA LYS A 19 -0.91 -12.22 9.09
C LYS A 19 -0.50 -11.15 8.09
N ALA A 20 0.78 -11.15 7.66
CA ALA A 20 1.27 -10.20 6.66
C ALA A 20 0.50 -10.35 5.34
N ARG A 21 0.30 -11.57 4.86
CA ARG A 21 -0.47 -11.85 3.65
C ARG A 21 -1.92 -11.41 3.79
N LYS A 22 -2.52 -11.70 4.93
CA LYS A 22 -3.92 -11.35 5.20
C LYS A 22 -4.13 -9.83 5.25
N SER A 23 -3.20 -9.11 5.88
CA SER A 23 -3.24 -7.65 5.94
C SER A 23 -3.08 -7.04 4.56
N PHE A 24 -2.20 -7.59 3.73
CA PHE A 24 -2.03 -7.12 2.36
C PHE A 24 -3.28 -7.39 1.51
N GLU A 25 -3.91 -8.56 1.64
CA GLU A 25 -5.16 -8.88 0.95
C GLU A 25 -6.28 -7.90 1.33
N ALA A 26 -6.38 -7.55 2.60
CA ALA A 26 -7.35 -6.57 3.07
C ALA A 26 -7.11 -5.19 2.45
N PHE A 27 -5.84 -4.79 2.32
CA PHE A 27 -5.47 -3.56 1.63
C PHE A 27 -5.88 -3.61 0.15
N ASP A 28 -5.62 -4.72 -0.52
CA ASP A 28 -5.95 -4.91 -1.94
C ASP A 28 -7.46 -4.80 -2.17
N ASP A 29 -8.26 -5.42 -1.32
CA ASP A 29 -9.72 -5.35 -1.40
C ASP A 29 -10.21 -3.91 -1.23
N MET A 30 -9.67 -3.17 -0.29
CA MET A 30 -10.04 -1.77 -0.07
C MET A 30 -9.53 -0.86 -1.18
N TRP A 31 -8.37 -1.16 -1.74
CA TRP A 31 -7.84 -0.43 -2.89
C TRP A 31 -8.79 -0.47 -4.07
N PHE A 32 -9.40 -1.62 -4.32
CA PHE A 32 -10.38 -1.77 -5.40
C PHE A 32 -11.52 -0.75 -5.30
N ASP A 33 -11.94 -0.42 -4.07
CA ASP A 33 -13.01 0.53 -3.83
C ASP A 33 -12.61 2.00 -4.04
N ILE A 34 -11.32 2.32 -3.92
CA ILE A 34 -10.87 3.72 -3.96
C ILE A 34 -9.93 4.03 -5.13
N GLU A 35 -9.56 3.04 -5.93
CA GLU A 35 -8.56 3.21 -6.99
C GLU A 35 -8.95 4.28 -8.00
N ASP A 36 -10.22 4.36 -8.36
CA ASP A 36 -10.72 5.36 -9.32
C ASP A 36 -10.56 6.78 -8.76
N PHE A 37 -10.79 6.96 -7.47
CA PHE A 37 -10.60 8.25 -6.82
C PHE A 37 -9.12 8.66 -6.86
N VAL A 38 -8.21 7.74 -6.57
CA VAL A 38 -6.77 8.02 -6.59
C VAL A 38 -6.32 8.36 -8.00
N ARG A 39 -6.77 7.60 -8.98
CA ARG A 39 -6.45 7.84 -10.39
C ARG A 39 -6.90 9.23 -10.85
N ALA A 40 -8.07 9.67 -10.40
CA ALA A 40 -8.60 11.00 -10.71
C ALA A 40 -7.75 12.11 -10.06
N GLN A 41 -7.16 11.86 -8.89
CA GLN A 41 -6.32 12.83 -8.20
C GLN A 41 -4.91 12.90 -8.79
N SER A 42 -4.32 11.75 -9.12
CA SER A 42 -2.97 11.66 -9.66
C SER A 42 -2.78 10.34 -10.39
N LEU A 43 -2.69 10.40 -11.70
CA LEU A 43 -2.41 9.21 -12.51
C LEU A 43 -1.04 8.62 -12.18
N ASP A 44 -0.04 9.45 -11.95
CA ASP A 44 1.30 9.00 -11.61
C ASP A 44 1.31 8.22 -10.28
N ALA A 45 0.62 8.73 -9.27
CA ALA A 45 0.49 8.05 -7.99
C ALA A 45 -0.29 6.74 -8.13
N TYR A 46 -1.35 6.73 -8.92
CA TYR A 46 -2.13 5.52 -9.20
C TYR A 46 -1.23 4.42 -9.80
N ILE A 47 -0.45 4.76 -10.82
CA ILE A 47 0.44 3.81 -11.48
C ILE A 47 1.52 3.31 -10.51
N ALA A 48 2.11 4.22 -9.72
CA ALA A 48 3.15 3.85 -8.75
C ALA A 48 2.61 2.87 -7.69
N ILE A 49 1.40 3.13 -7.18
CA ILE A 49 0.75 2.26 -6.18
C ILE A 49 0.41 0.90 -6.80
N GLU A 50 -0.17 0.87 -7.99
CA GLU A 50 -0.51 -0.38 -8.69
C GLU A 50 0.72 -1.25 -8.92
N ARG A 51 1.81 -0.65 -9.39
CA ARG A 51 3.09 -1.36 -9.58
C ARG A 51 3.64 -1.89 -8.26
N GLY A 52 3.62 -1.05 -7.24
CA GLY A 52 4.10 -1.44 -5.91
C GLY A 52 3.31 -2.60 -5.35
N MET A 53 1.99 -2.58 -5.50
CA MET A 53 1.11 -3.67 -5.05
C MET A 53 1.41 -4.98 -5.77
N LEU A 54 1.62 -4.92 -7.09
CA LEU A 54 1.95 -6.10 -7.87
C LEU A 54 3.30 -6.68 -7.44
N GLN A 55 4.29 -5.84 -7.19
CA GLN A 55 5.61 -6.26 -6.70
C GLN A 55 5.52 -6.88 -5.31
N ILE A 56 4.70 -6.34 -4.43
CA ILE A 56 4.47 -6.91 -3.08
C ILE A 56 3.83 -8.29 -3.21
N GLU A 57 2.82 -8.41 -4.06
CA GLU A 57 2.14 -9.69 -4.29
C GLU A 57 3.14 -10.75 -4.75
N GLU A 58 3.96 -10.43 -5.75
CA GLU A 58 5.00 -11.34 -6.25
C GLU A 58 6.03 -11.69 -5.18
N ALA A 59 6.45 -10.70 -4.39
CA ALA A 59 7.46 -10.91 -3.35
C ALA A 59 6.93 -11.75 -2.18
N LEU A 60 5.61 -11.77 -1.95
CA LEU A 60 4.98 -12.59 -0.91
C LEU A 60 4.61 -14.01 -1.37
N MET A 61 4.71 -14.30 -2.67
CA MET A 61 4.37 -15.64 -3.20
C MET A 61 5.24 -16.77 -2.66
N PRO A 62 6.58 -16.63 -2.56
CA PRO A 62 7.42 -17.71 -2.05
C PRO A 62 7.07 -18.10 -0.62
N GLU A 63 7.30 -19.36 -0.26
CA GLU A 63 7.13 -19.84 1.12
C GLU A 63 8.06 -19.10 2.08
N MET A 64 9.25 -18.73 1.60
CA MET A 64 10.25 -17.99 2.38
C MET A 64 10.58 -16.70 1.62
N PRO A 65 9.73 -15.68 1.73
CA PRO A 65 9.97 -14.43 1.02
C PRO A 65 11.16 -13.65 1.60
N ASP A 66 11.74 -12.80 0.77
CA ASP A 66 12.76 -11.83 1.21
C ASP A 66 12.05 -10.73 2.00
N ILE A 67 12.12 -10.83 3.31
CA ILE A 67 11.40 -9.93 4.24
C ILE A 67 11.82 -8.48 4.02
N ALA A 68 13.13 -8.21 3.90
CA ALA A 68 13.62 -6.85 3.71
C ALA A 68 13.08 -6.22 2.42
N ARG A 69 13.00 -7.01 1.35
CA ARG A 69 12.45 -6.56 0.07
C ARG A 69 10.96 -6.22 0.21
N VAL A 70 10.18 -7.09 0.84
CA VAL A 70 8.74 -6.84 1.05
C VAL A 70 8.54 -5.58 1.88
N GLN A 71 9.30 -5.41 2.96
CA GLN A 71 9.22 -4.22 3.80
C GLN A 71 9.50 -2.93 3.03
N THR A 72 10.51 -2.95 2.16
CA THR A 72 10.85 -1.80 1.32
C THR A 72 9.72 -1.48 0.33
N LEU A 73 9.15 -2.49 -0.30
CA LEU A 73 8.04 -2.33 -1.24
C LEU A 73 6.79 -1.76 -0.55
N VAL A 74 6.47 -2.28 0.63
CA VAL A 74 5.33 -1.79 1.43
C VAL A 74 5.53 -0.33 1.81
N ALA A 75 6.73 0.04 2.27
CA ALA A 75 7.04 1.42 2.61
C ALA A 75 6.89 2.36 1.41
N GLY A 76 7.29 1.90 0.22
CA GLY A 76 7.13 2.67 -1.01
C GLY A 76 5.67 2.94 -1.36
N VAL A 77 4.81 1.91 -1.27
CA VAL A 77 3.37 2.06 -1.51
C VAL A 77 2.74 3.00 -0.48
N MET A 78 3.08 2.84 0.80
CA MET A 78 2.59 3.73 1.85
C MET A 78 2.97 5.18 1.61
N SER A 79 4.20 5.43 1.17
CA SER A 79 4.67 6.78 0.85
C SER A 79 3.84 7.41 -0.27
N GLN A 80 3.56 6.67 -1.34
CA GLN A 80 2.74 7.14 -2.45
C GLN A 80 1.31 7.42 -2.01
N TYR A 81 0.73 6.49 -1.24
CA TYR A 81 -0.62 6.65 -0.73
C TYR A 81 -0.74 7.87 0.19
N ASN A 82 0.21 8.05 1.10
CA ASN A 82 0.23 9.20 2.01
C ASN A 82 0.36 10.53 1.26
N ALA A 83 1.14 10.56 0.19
CA ALA A 83 1.29 11.76 -0.63
C ALA A 83 -0.05 12.18 -1.27
N VAL A 84 -0.83 11.21 -1.75
CA VAL A 84 -2.15 11.48 -2.34
C VAL A 84 -3.11 12.01 -1.27
N VAL A 85 -3.18 11.34 -0.11
CA VAL A 85 -4.06 11.75 0.98
C VAL A 85 -3.70 13.16 1.46
N THR A 86 -2.42 13.46 1.61
CA THR A 86 -1.94 14.78 2.02
C THR A 86 -2.32 15.84 0.97
N GLY A 87 -2.16 15.52 -0.31
CA GLY A 87 -2.55 16.41 -1.40
C GLY A 87 -4.04 16.75 -1.38
N VAL A 88 -4.89 15.74 -1.15
CA VAL A 88 -6.34 15.93 -1.03
C VAL A 88 -6.67 16.83 0.17
N GLN A 89 -6.03 16.60 1.31
CA GLN A 89 -6.23 17.42 2.52
C GLN A 89 -5.82 18.88 2.29
N ARG A 90 -4.73 19.12 1.57
CA ARG A 90 -4.30 20.48 1.20
C ARG A 90 -5.31 21.17 0.31
N GLN A 91 -5.83 20.48 -0.69
CA GLN A 91 -6.84 21.02 -1.60
C GLN A 91 -8.11 21.40 -0.83
N ALA A 92 -8.55 20.55 0.09
CA ALA A 92 -9.70 20.83 0.94
C ALA A 92 -9.49 22.08 1.79
N ARG A 93 -8.29 22.30 2.32
CA ARG A 93 -7.96 23.49 3.10
C ARG A 93 -7.93 24.75 2.26
N THR A 94 -7.39 24.68 1.04
CA THR A 94 -7.26 25.84 0.16
C THR A 94 -8.59 26.22 -0.51
N ALA A 95 -9.55 25.30 -0.58
CA ALA A 95 -10.86 25.55 -1.13
C ALA A 95 -11.74 26.45 -0.24
N HIS A 96 -11.31 26.69 0.98
CA HIS A 96 -11.98 27.60 1.91
C HIS A 96 -11.43 29.01 1.81
#